data_b5943462f60d55c5fbe50f7a4f633b85
#
_entry.id   b5943462f60d55c5fbe50f7a4f633b85
#
_cell.length_a   1.000
_cell.length_b   1.000
_cell.length_c   1.000
_cell.angle_alpha   90.00
_cell.angle_beta   90.00
_cell.angle_gamma   90.00
#
_symmetry.space_group_name_H-M   'P 1'
#
loop_
_entity.id
_entity.type
_entity.pdbx_description
1 polymer ?
#
loop_
_entity_poly.entity_id
_entity_poly.type
_entity_poly.pdbx_seq_one_letter_code
_entity_poly.pdbx_strand_id
1 'polypeptide(L)'
;MNESNEQLYLGLLRSWERGGAAEVCAQIRELFTDTTVWVQPGLPTTTGPDEAIAIVQSWGAGFASYEVEIRHIASTDNAVLAERFETFKHADGSIFLALPVVGVAEFRDGKITSWREFYDSAAVPGLSH
;
A
#
# COMPACT_ATOMS: atom_id res chain seq x y z
N MET A 1 -1.98 25.45 0.50
CA MET A 1 -1.57 24.68 -0.70
C MET A 1 -1.91 23.22 -0.52
N ASN A 2 -2.47 22.62 -1.56
CA ASN A 2 -2.77 21.20 -1.52
C ASN A 2 -1.49 20.39 -1.70
N GLU A 3 -1.43 19.24 -1.05
CA GLU A 3 -0.34 18.29 -1.27
C GLU A 3 -0.40 17.74 -2.69
N SER A 4 0.77 17.50 -3.28
CA SER A 4 0.85 16.85 -4.58
C SER A 4 0.40 15.38 -4.49
N ASN A 5 0.04 14.79 -5.62
CA ASN A 5 -0.30 13.38 -5.67
C ASN A 5 0.86 12.52 -5.18
N GLU A 6 2.12 12.87 -5.49
CA GLU A 6 3.29 12.15 -4.98
C GLU A 6 3.36 12.19 -3.46
N GLN A 7 3.13 13.36 -2.85
CA GLN A 7 3.17 13.50 -1.39
C GLN A 7 2.07 12.66 -0.74
N LEU A 8 0.87 12.69 -1.31
CA LEU A 8 -0.26 11.89 -0.80
C LEU A 8 0.05 10.39 -0.87
N TYR A 9 0.60 9.94 -2.00
CA TYR A 9 0.93 8.53 -2.17
C TYR A 9 2.07 8.10 -1.23
N LEU A 10 3.11 8.91 -1.12
CA LEU A 10 4.20 8.64 -0.16
C LEU A 10 3.67 8.58 1.27
N GLY A 11 2.74 9.46 1.63
CA GLY A 11 2.11 9.43 2.95
C GLY A 11 1.40 8.10 3.21
N LEU A 12 0.71 7.57 2.21
CA LEU A 12 0.06 6.27 2.32
C LEU A 12 1.10 5.14 2.43
N LEU A 13 2.11 5.12 1.56
CA LEU A 13 3.12 4.06 1.56
C LEU A 13 3.90 4.01 2.88
N ARG A 14 4.15 5.15 3.50
CA ARG A 14 4.90 5.23 4.76
C ARG A 14 4.02 5.15 6.01
N SER A 15 2.71 5.10 5.83
CA SER A 15 1.79 5.13 6.97
C SER A 15 1.98 3.94 7.92
N TRP A 16 2.32 2.77 7.39
CA TRP A 16 2.57 1.59 8.22
C TRP A 16 3.77 1.81 9.14
N GLU A 17 4.84 2.45 8.63
CA GLU A 17 6.01 2.78 9.44
C GLU A 17 5.66 3.74 10.57
N ARG A 18 4.75 4.69 10.32
CA ARG A 18 4.38 5.71 11.30
C ARG A 18 3.48 5.20 12.41
N GLY A 19 2.54 4.31 12.10
CA GLY A 19 1.54 3.94 13.07
C GLY A 19 0.86 2.59 12.84
N GLY A 20 1.45 1.73 12.01
CA GLY A 20 0.93 0.39 11.78
C GLY A 20 -0.39 0.38 11.05
N ALA A 21 -1.16 -0.69 11.25
CA ALA A 21 -2.43 -0.89 10.55
C ALA A 21 -3.43 0.25 10.79
N ALA A 22 -3.46 0.82 11.99
CA ALA A 22 -4.38 1.91 12.31
C ALA A 22 -4.12 3.14 11.44
N GLU A 23 -2.84 3.48 11.23
CA GLU A 23 -2.49 4.64 10.40
C GLU A 23 -2.77 4.37 8.93
N VAL A 24 -2.51 3.16 8.45
CA VAL A 24 -2.84 2.78 7.07
C VAL A 24 -4.35 2.91 6.84
N CYS A 25 -5.15 2.41 7.77
CA CYS A 25 -6.62 2.50 7.68
C CYS A 25 -7.08 3.96 7.66
N ALA A 26 -6.47 4.83 8.48
CA ALA A 26 -6.80 6.25 8.49
C ALA A 26 -6.48 6.90 7.14
N GLN A 27 -5.34 6.55 6.54
CA GLN A 27 -4.95 7.07 5.23
C GLN A 27 -5.89 6.56 4.13
N ILE A 28 -6.31 5.31 4.19
CA ILE A 28 -7.27 4.76 3.24
C ILE A 28 -8.59 5.52 3.31
N ARG A 29 -9.09 5.80 4.51
CA ARG A 29 -10.34 6.57 4.65
C ARG A 29 -10.19 7.99 4.11
N GLU A 30 -9.02 8.58 4.27
CA GLU A 30 -8.75 9.93 3.77
C GLU A 30 -8.64 9.97 2.24
N LEU A 31 -7.99 8.97 1.63
CA LEU A 31 -7.62 9.01 0.22
C LEU A 31 -8.54 8.24 -0.71
N PHE A 32 -9.26 7.22 -0.21
CA PHE A 32 -10.14 6.41 -1.06
C PHE A 32 -11.53 7.04 -1.17
N THR A 33 -12.16 6.81 -2.34
CA THR A 33 -13.60 7.07 -2.51
C THR A 33 -14.34 5.75 -2.45
N ASP A 34 -15.67 5.79 -2.48
CA ASP A 34 -16.50 4.58 -2.46
C ASP A 34 -16.26 3.67 -3.66
N THR A 35 -15.68 4.20 -4.72
CA THR A 35 -15.42 3.45 -5.96
C THR A 35 -13.94 3.16 -6.21
N THR A 36 -13.07 3.50 -5.30
CA THR A 36 -11.63 3.23 -5.44
C THR A 36 -11.38 1.73 -5.53
N VAL A 37 -10.70 1.30 -6.59
CA VAL A 37 -10.36 -0.11 -6.80
C VAL A 37 -8.89 -0.32 -6.44
N TRP A 38 -8.63 -1.31 -5.59
CA TRP A 38 -7.28 -1.68 -5.19
C TRP A 38 -7.01 -3.12 -5.62
N VAL A 39 -5.99 -3.31 -6.44
CA VAL A 39 -5.64 -4.61 -7.04
C VAL A 39 -4.26 -5.04 -6.54
N GLN A 40 -4.18 -6.25 -6.01
CA GLN A 40 -2.92 -6.85 -5.56
C GLN A 40 -2.86 -8.31 -6.03
N PRO A 41 -1.68 -8.80 -6.47
CA PRO A 41 -1.54 -10.20 -6.86
C PRO A 41 -1.84 -11.14 -5.67
N GLY A 42 -2.64 -12.16 -5.91
CA GLY A 42 -2.94 -13.19 -4.92
C GLY A 42 -3.95 -12.80 -3.85
N LEU A 43 -4.46 -11.57 -3.88
CA LEU A 43 -5.45 -11.08 -2.92
C LEU A 43 -6.72 -10.65 -3.65
N PRO A 44 -7.88 -10.64 -2.98
CA PRO A 44 -9.10 -10.15 -3.60
C PRO A 44 -8.96 -8.68 -4.00
N THR A 45 -9.48 -8.33 -5.18
CA THR A 45 -9.63 -6.94 -5.58
C THR A 45 -10.70 -6.29 -4.71
N THR A 46 -10.41 -5.12 -4.15
CA THR A 46 -11.36 -4.43 -3.28
C THR A 46 -11.92 -3.19 -3.95
N THR A 47 -13.12 -2.78 -3.54
CA THR A 47 -13.77 -1.55 -3.97
C THR A 47 -14.22 -0.77 -2.75
N GLY A 48 -13.76 0.48 -2.65
CA GLY A 48 -14.07 1.35 -1.53
C GLY A 48 -13.17 1.15 -0.32
N PRO A 49 -13.28 2.03 0.67
CA PRO A 49 -12.39 1.99 1.84
C PRO A 49 -12.66 0.81 2.78
N ASP A 50 -13.90 0.42 2.99
CA ASP A 50 -14.22 -0.62 3.97
C ASP A 50 -13.62 -1.97 3.60
N GLU A 51 -13.70 -2.37 2.32
CA GLU A 51 -13.11 -3.61 1.85
C GLU A 51 -11.59 -3.58 1.95
N ALA A 52 -10.98 -2.45 1.57
CA ALA A 52 -9.53 -2.28 1.65
C ALA A 52 -9.03 -2.35 3.10
N ILE A 53 -9.75 -1.71 4.01
CA ILE A 53 -9.42 -1.74 5.44
C ILE A 53 -9.51 -3.16 6.00
N ALA A 54 -10.50 -3.93 5.57
CA ALA A 54 -10.63 -5.33 6.01
C ALA A 54 -9.40 -6.15 5.59
N ILE A 55 -8.85 -5.91 4.40
CA ILE A 55 -7.62 -6.57 3.94
C ILE A 55 -6.45 -6.17 4.85
N VAL A 56 -6.26 -4.86 5.09
CA VAL A 56 -5.17 -4.36 5.95
C VAL A 56 -5.28 -4.95 7.36
N GLN A 57 -6.47 -4.98 7.93
CA GLN A 57 -6.68 -5.53 9.27
C GLN A 57 -6.37 -7.01 9.33
N SER A 58 -6.59 -7.75 8.24
CA SER A 58 -6.27 -9.18 8.19
C SER A 58 -4.77 -9.44 8.31
N TRP A 59 -3.92 -8.48 7.98
CA TRP A 59 -2.46 -8.59 8.07
C TRP A 59 -1.92 -8.23 9.46
N GLY A 60 -2.69 -7.54 10.27
CA GLY A 60 -2.23 -6.82 11.46
C GLY A 60 -1.52 -7.65 12.51
N ALA A 61 -1.72 -8.98 12.52
CA ALA A 61 -1.05 -9.88 13.46
C ALA A 61 0.09 -10.66 12.80
N GLY A 62 0.35 -10.46 11.50
CA GLY A 62 1.31 -11.27 10.74
C GLY A 62 2.76 -10.86 10.90
N PHE A 63 3.00 -9.61 11.26
CA PHE A 63 4.37 -9.08 11.42
C PHE A 63 4.36 -7.92 12.41
N ALA A 64 5.55 -7.63 12.97
CA ALA A 64 5.67 -6.61 14.02
C ALA A 64 6.11 -5.25 13.47
N SER A 65 6.84 -5.20 12.36
CA SER A 65 7.30 -3.95 11.78
C SER A 65 7.41 -4.04 10.26
N TYR A 66 7.42 -2.87 9.65
CA TYR A 66 7.46 -2.70 8.20
C TYR A 66 8.39 -1.53 7.86
N GLU A 67 9.24 -1.75 6.86
CA GLU A 67 10.12 -0.71 6.33
C GLU A 67 9.93 -0.63 4.82
N VAL A 68 9.88 0.57 4.28
CA VAL A 68 9.79 0.79 2.84
C VAL A 68 10.92 1.68 2.36
N GLU A 69 11.63 1.19 1.34
CA GLU A 69 12.64 1.97 0.62
C GLU A 69 12.04 2.37 -0.72
N ILE A 70 11.92 3.65 -0.96
CA ILE A 70 11.45 4.17 -2.24
C ILE A 70 12.67 4.32 -3.14
N ARG A 71 12.77 3.46 -4.16
CA ARG A 71 13.92 3.44 -5.07
C ARG A 71 13.77 4.43 -6.21
N HIS A 72 12.58 4.48 -6.80
CA HIS A 72 12.25 5.42 -7.88
C HIS A 72 10.79 5.79 -7.77
N ILE A 73 10.50 7.06 -8.05
CA ILE A 73 9.13 7.55 -8.08
C ILE A 73 8.99 8.50 -9.27
N ALA A 74 7.87 8.41 -9.97
CA ALA A 74 7.57 9.26 -11.11
C ALA A 74 6.08 9.54 -11.13
N SER A 75 5.69 10.66 -11.71
CA SER A 75 4.29 11.02 -11.81
C SER A 75 3.93 11.51 -13.20
N THR A 76 2.69 11.26 -13.58
CA THR A 76 2.02 11.94 -14.68
C THR A 76 1.04 12.95 -14.08
N ASP A 77 0.18 13.56 -14.90
CA ASP A 77 -0.81 14.53 -14.40
C ASP A 77 -1.75 13.91 -13.37
N ASN A 78 -2.07 12.63 -13.50
CA ASN A 78 -3.07 11.96 -12.67
C ASN A 78 -2.61 10.64 -12.07
N ALA A 79 -1.35 10.25 -12.23
CA ALA A 79 -0.87 8.97 -11.71
C ALA A 79 0.50 9.12 -11.06
N VAL A 80 0.75 8.32 -10.04
CA VAL A 80 2.06 8.21 -9.40
C VAL A 80 2.50 6.76 -9.46
N LEU A 81 3.73 6.55 -9.92
CA LEU A 81 4.35 5.22 -10.00
C LEU A 81 5.53 5.19 -9.04
N ALA A 82 5.61 4.17 -8.22
CA ALA A 82 6.69 4.03 -7.25
C ALA A 82 7.27 2.62 -7.29
N GLU A 83 8.58 2.54 -7.53
CA GLU A 83 9.34 1.32 -7.34
C GLU A 83 9.90 1.36 -5.93
N ARG A 84 9.61 0.31 -5.15
CA ARG A 84 9.99 0.27 -3.76
C ARG A 84 10.44 -1.14 -3.35
N PHE A 85 11.17 -1.22 -2.25
CA PHE A 85 11.52 -2.48 -1.62
C PHE A 85 10.93 -2.49 -0.22
N GLU A 86 10.14 -3.51 0.09
CA GLU A 86 9.42 -3.61 1.35
C GLU A 86 9.99 -4.73 2.19
N THR A 87 10.17 -4.47 3.48
CA THR A 87 10.68 -5.44 4.44
C THR A 87 9.72 -5.53 5.62
N PHE A 88 9.28 -6.74 5.92
CA PHE A 88 8.38 -7.04 7.03
C PHE A 88 9.14 -7.90 8.03
N LYS A 89 9.10 -7.53 9.31
CA LYS A 89 9.88 -8.21 10.35
C LYS A 89 9.00 -8.72 11.48
N HIS A 90 9.45 -9.81 12.10
CA HIS A 90 8.90 -10.31 13.35
C HIS A 90 9.36 -9.43 14.52
N ALA A 91 8.77 -9.65 15.71
CA ALA A 91 9.09 -8.89 16.90
C ALA A 91 10.57 -9.05 17.33
N ASP A 92 11.20 -10.19 17.01
CA ASP A 92 12.61 -10.43 17.34
C ASP A 92 13.58 -9.79 16.33
N GLY A 93 13.06 -9.08 15.32
CA GLY A 93 13.86 -8.43 14.30
C GLY A 93 14.18 -9.29 13.08
N SER A 94 13.82 -10.57 13.09
CA SER A 94 14.05 -11.43 11.93
C SER A 94 13.09 -11.05 10.80
N ILE A 95 13.56 -11.24 9.55
CA ILE A 95 12.78 -10.88 8.38
C ILE A 95 11.71 -11.94 8.11
N PHE A 96 10.45 -11.52 8.09
CA PHE A 96 9.32 -12.35 7.69
C PHE A 96 9.20 -12.39 6.17
N LEU A 97 9.37 -11.24 5.51
CA LEU A 97 9.19 -11.10 4.07
C LEU A 97 9.94 -9.87 3.59
N ALA A 98 10.65 -9.97 2.48
CA ALA A 98 11.27 -8.84 1.82
C ALA A 98 11.13 -9.01 0.31
N LEU A 99 10.61 -7.98 -0.39
CA LEU A 99 10.37 -8.09 -1.82
C LEU A 99 10.29 -6.72 -2.50
N PRO A 100 10.62 -6.69 -3.81
CA PRO A 100 10.38 -5.51 -4.61
C PRO A 100 8.89 -5.41 -4.96
N VAL A 101 8.38 -4.17 -4.98
CA VAL A 101 6.99 -3.88 -5.33
C VAL A 101 6.97 -2.64 -6.23
N VAL A 102 6.16 -2.68 -7.28
CA VAL A 102 5.85 -1.48 -8.07
C VAL A 102 4.37 -1.19 -7.90
N GLY A 103 4.04 0.03 -7.53
CA GLY A 103 2.65 0.44 -7.40
C GLY A 103 2.32 1.59 -8.33
N VAL A 104 1.08 1.60 -8.80
CA VAL A 104 0.53 2.68 -9.63
C VAL A 104 -0.74 3.18 -8.94
N ALA A 105 -0.74 4.44 -8.52
CA ALA A 105 -1.91 5.07 -7.92
C ALA A 105 -2.42 6.16 -8.85
N GLU A 106 -3.67 6.04 -9.28
CA GLU A 106 -4.31 7.08 -10.07
C GLU A 106 -5.14 7.97 -9.16
N PHE A 107 -5.09 9.28 -9.43
CA PHE A 107 -5.69 10.29 -8.57
C PHE A 107 -6.68 11.15 -9.32
N ARG A 108 -7.70 11.63 -8.61
CA ARG A 108 -8.61 12.66 -9.07
C ARG A 108 -9.01 13.52 -7.87
N ASP A 109 -8.79 14.83 -7.96
CA ASP A 109 -9.16 15.80 -6.91
C ASP A 109 -8.63 15.41 -5.53
N GLY A 110 -7.37 14.95 -5.48
CA GLY A 110 -6.72 14.58 -4.23
C GLY A 110 -7.14 13.24 -3.65
N LYS A 111 -7.91 12.44 -4.40
CA LYS A 111 -8.34 11.11 -3.99
C LYS A 111 -7.80 10.06 -4.94
N ILE A 112 -7.55 8.87 -4.42
CA ILE A 112 -7.12 7.73 -5.23
C ILE A 112 -8.35 7.10 -5.87
N THR A 113 -8.32 6.98 -7.19
CA THR A 113 -9.40 6.31 -7.94
C THR A 113 -9.07 4.86 -8.24
N SER A 114 -7.78 4.54 -8.38
CA SER A 114 -7.32 3.18 -8.66
C SER A 114 -5.91 3.03 -8.07
N TRP A 115 -5.66 1.89 -7.45
CA TRP A 115 -4.35 1.56 -6.91
C TRP A 115 -4.03 0.12 -7.31
N ARG A 116 -2.97 -0.06 -8.08
CA ARG A 116 -2.53 -1.37 -8.56
C ARG A 116 -1.13 -1.65 -8.06
N GLU A 117 -0.96 -2.83 -7.48
CA GLU A 117 0.34 -3.29 -6.98
C GLU A 117 0.84 -4.43 -7.82
N PHE A 118 2.15 -4.49 -8.03
CA PHE A 118 2.80 -5.53 -8.83
C PHE A 118 3.98 -6.08 -8.05
N TYR A 119 3.89 -7.35 -7.68
CA TYR A 119 4.95 -8.08 -7.00
C TYR A 119 4.80 -9.58 -7.30
N ASP A 120 5.83 -10.35 -6.98
CA ASP A 120 5.77 -11.80 -7.15
C ASP A 120 4.98 -12.40 -5.99
N SER A 121 3.75 -12.83 -6.25
CA SER A 121 2.89 -13.44 -5.22
C SER A 121 3.46 -14.76 -4.69
N ALA A 122 4.29 -15.44 -5.47
CA ALA A 122 4.96 -16.67 -5.01
C ALA A 122 5.94 -16.39 -3.86
N ALA A 123 6.42 -15.16 -3.74
CA ALA A 123 7.32 -14.78 -2.64
C ALA A 123 6.57 -14.53 -1.33
N VAL A 124 5.23 -14.43 -1.35
CA VAL A 124 4.43 -14.07 -0.17
C VAL A 124 3.83 -15.33 0.45
N PRO A 125 4.19 -15.63 1.73
CA PRO A 125 3.64 -16.82 2.39
C PRO A 125 2.12 -16.78 2.48
N GLY A 126 1.48 -17.90 2.15
CA GLY A 126 0.04 -18.06 2.29
C GLY A 126 -0.82 -17.46 1.19
N LEU A 127 -0.23 -16.81 0.17
CA LEU A 127 -1.01 -16.30 -0.96
C LEU A 127 -1.24 -17.39 -2.00
N SER A 128 -2.39 -17.30 -2.66
CA SER A 128 -2.71 -18.15 -3.83
C SER A 128 -1.88 -17.71 -5.03
N HIS A 129 -1.47 -18.66 -5.84
CA HIS A 129 -0.65 -18.43 -7.01
C HIS A 129 -1.35 -18.88 -8.28
#